data_076397cd981bf1bcbec1c4a6dd024bdc
#
_entry.id   076397cd981bf1bcbec1c4a6dd024bdc
#
_cell.length_a   1.000
_cell.length_b   1.000
_cell.length_c   1.000
_cell.angle_alpha   90.00
_cell.angle_beta   90.00
_cell.angle_gamma   90.00
#
_symmetry.space_group_name_H-M   'P 1'
#
loop_
_entity.id
_entity.type
_entity.pdbx_description
1 polymer ?
#
loop_
_entity_poly.entity_id
_entity_poly.type
_entity_poly.pdbx_seq_one_letter_code
_entity_poly.pdbx_strand_id
1 'polypeptide(L)'
;MHETKALLIQKNGLRCMLCGREVPYSQINWHHIKPKAVSKYYGEPIDNSYENGALLCLECHAYVHQFYYWGDIYPKLMERIIQNRKPSS
;
A
#
# COMPACT_ATOMS: atom_id res chain seq x y z
N MET A 1 -15.40 1.97 -6.17
CA MET A 1 -14.12 1.47 -5.60
C MET A 1 -13.32 0.83 -6.72
N HIS A 2 -12.01 1.06 -6.76
CA HIS A 2 -11.15 0.42 -7.75
C HIS A 2 -11.08 -1.09 -7.50
N GLU A 3 -11.04 -1.89 -8.57
CA GLU A 3 -11.02 -3.35 -8.48
C GLU A 3 -9.84 -3.86 -7.64
N THR A 4 -8.67 -3.22 -7.76
CA THR A 4 -7.48 -3.60 -7.00
C THR A 4 -7.69 -3.43 -5.50
N LYS A 5 -8.29 -2.31 -5.07
CA LYS A 5 -8.59 -2.09 -3.66
C LYS A 5 -9.57 -3.14 -3.14
N ALA A 6 -10.60 -3.45 -3.93
CA ALA A 6 -11.57 -4.48 -3.57
C ALA A 6 -10.90 -5.85 -3.42
N LEU A 7 -10.00 -6.20 -4.34
CA LEU A 7 -9.29 -7.47 -4.29
C LEU A 7 -8.35 -7.53 -3.08
N LEU A 8 -7.67 -6.44 -2.77
CA LEU A 8 -6.82 -6.36 -1.58
C LEU A 8 -7.62 -6.62 -0.31
N ILE A 9 -8.79 -6.00 -0.19
CA ILE A 9 -9.68 -6.19 0.97
C ILE A 9 -10.19 -7.63 1.01
N GLN A 10 -10.60 -8.17 -0.14
CA GLN A 10 -11.12 -9.53 -0.22
C GLN A 10 -10.10 -10.57 0.25
N LYS A 11 -8.84 -10.40 -0.13
CA LYS A 11 -7.79 -11.39 0.17
C LYS A 11 -7.14 -11.17 1.54
N ASN A 12 -7.07 -9.94 2.01
CA ASN A 12 -6.32 -9.60 3.24
C ASN A 12 -7.21 -9.14 4.39
N GLY A 13 -8.48 -8.85 4.13
CA GLY A 13 -9.39 -8.27 5.11
C GLY A 13 -9.14 -6.79 5.30
N LEU A 14 -9.94 -6.16 6.15
CA LEU A 14 -9.80 -4.74 6.49
C LEU A 14 -8.72 -4.59 7.57
N ARG A 15 -7.50 -4.85 7.18
CA ARG A 15 -6.36 -4.88 8.09
C ARG A 15 -5.20 -4.09 7.52
N CYS A 16 -4.57 -3.27 8.38
CA CYS A 16 -3.35 -2.58 8.00
C CYS A 16 -2.21 -3.58 7.79
N MET A 17 -1.55 -3.50 6.64
CA MET A 17 -0.46 -4.42 6.32
C MET A 17 0.85 -4.07 7.01
N LEU A 18 0.92 -2.93 7.69
CA LEU A 18 2.13 -2.54 8.42
C LEU A 18 2.01 -2.83 9.92
N CYS A 19 0.95 -2.37 10.56
CA CYS A 19 0.77 -2.57 12.01
C CYS A 19 -0.12 -3.77 12.36
N GLY A 20 -0.85 -4.32 11.40
CA GLY A 20 -1.71 -5.48 11.60
C GLY A 20 -3.07 -5.19 12.22
N ARG A 21 -3.37 -3.93 12.53
CA ARG A 21 -4.62 -3.56 13.18
C ARG A 21 -5.80 -3.63 12.21
N GLU A 22 -6.91 -4.17 12.67
CA GLU A 22 -8.14 -4.14 11.91
C GLU A 22 -8.80 -2.78 12.06
N VAL A 23 -9.28 -2.23 10.94
CA VAL A 23 -9.92 -0.91 10.93
C VAL A 23 -11.16 -0.95 10.03
N PRO A 24 -12.13 -0.05 10.26
CA PRO A 24 -13.30 -0.01 9.38
C PRO A 24 -12.91 0.49 7.99
N TYR A 25 -13.77 0.21 7.01
CA TYR A 25 -13.53 0.58 5.63
C TYR A 25 -13.18 2.06 5.45
N SER A 26 -13.81 2.93 6.24
CA SER A 26 -13.58 4.38 6.16
C SER A 26 -12.17 4.79 6.59
N GLN A 27 -11.45 3.90 7.26
CA GLN A 27 -10.11 4.19 7.78
C GLN A 27 -9.03 3.37 7.08
N ILE A 28 -9.39 2.59 6.05
CA ILE A 28 -8.40 1.82 5.30
C ILE A 28 -8.04 2.57 4.02
N ASN A 29 -6.74 2.66 3.74
CA ASN A 29 -6.23 3.37 2.58
C ASN A 29 -5.52 2.42 1.64
N TRP A 30 -5.74 2.60 0.34
CA TRP A 30 -5.01 1.88 -0.69
C TRP A 30 -3.75 2.67 -1.03
N HIS A 31 -2.62 2.10 -0.69
CA HIS A 31 -1.32 2.70 -0.91
C HIS A 31 -0.65 2.04 -2.12
N HIS A 32 -0.06 2.84 -3.00
CA HIS A 32 0.76 2.34 -4.10
C HIS A 32 2.20 2.21 -3.60
N ILE A 33 2.75 0.99 -3.66
CA ILE A 33 4.12 0.73 -3.20
C ILE A 33 5.11 1.56 -4.01
N LYS A 34 4.98 1.54 -5.37
CA LYS A 34 5.64 2.51 -6.22
C LYS A 34 4.72 3.73 -6.28
N PRO A 35 5.10 4.87 -5.66
CA PRO A 35 4.20 6.02 -5.55
C PRO A 35 3.79 6.58 -6.91
N LYS A 36 2.56 7.08 -7.00
CA LYS A 36 2.05 7.71 -8.22
C LYS A 36 2.95 8.86 -8.68
N ALA A 37 3.48 9.63 -7.73
CA ALA A 37 4.38 10.76 -8.05
C ALA A 37 5.65 10.31 -8.76
N VAL A 38 6.20 9.15 -8.38
CA VAL A 38 7.39 8.59 -9.02
C VAL A 38 7.07 8.18 -10.46
N SER A 39 5.94 7.51 -10.67
CA SER A 39 5.53 7.13 -12.03
C SER A 39 5.32 8.36 -12.91
N LYS A 40 4.69 9.40 -12.39
CA LYS A 40 4.49 10.65 -13.13
C LYS A 40 5.82 11.32 -13.48
N TYR A 41 6.76 11.31 -12.56
CA TYR A 41 8.08 11.93 -12.79
C TYR A 41 8.80 11.29 -13.97
N TYR A 42 8.72 9.97 -14.09
CA TYR A 42 9.38 9.23 -15.19
C TYR A 42 8.49 9.07 -16.43
N GLY A 43 7.28 9.64 -16.43
CA GLY A 43 6.37 9.51 -17.56
C GLY A 43 5.83 8.10 -17.76
N GLU A 44 5.80 7.29 -16.71
CA GLU A 44 5.32 5.92 -16.74
C GLU A 44 3.84 5.83 -16.36
N PRO A 45 3.11 4.82 -16.84
CA PRO A 45 1.75 4.57 -16.37
C PRO A 45 1.76 4.28 -14.86
N ILE A 46 0.69 4.70 -14.18
CA ILE A 46 0.52 4.38 -12.76
C ILE A 46 0.21 2.89 -12.66
N ASP A 47 0.97 2.18 -11.82
CA ASP A 47 0.79 0.75 -11.60
C ASP A 47 -0.28 0.50 -10.54
N ASN A 48 -1.48 0.11 -11.00
CA ASN A 48 -2.62 -0.20 -10.14
C ASN A 48 -2.78 -1.71 -9.91
N SER A 49 -1.73 -2.50 -10.16
CA SER A 49 -1.79 -3.95 -9.96
C SER A 49 -1.90 -4.31 -8.48
N TYR A 50 -2.38 -5.53 -8.21
CA TYR A 50 -2.45 -6.07 -6.85
C TYR A 50 -1.07 -6.06 -6.20
N GLU A 51 -0.04 -6.42 -6.95
CA GLU A 51 1.32 -6.54 -6.45
C GLU A 51 1.93 -5.20 -6.05
N ASN A 52 1.41 -4.10 -6.60
CA ASN A 52 1.84 -2.75 -6.24
C ASN A 52 0.94 -2.12 -5.18
N GLY A 53 -0.01 -2.87 -4.64
CA GLY A 53 -1.00 -2.35 -3.70
C GLY A 53 -0.74 -2.76 -2.26
N ALA A 54 -1.16 -1.92 -1.35
CA ALA A 54 -1.11 -2.19 0.08
C ALA A 54 -2.30 -1.54 0.76
N LEU A 55 -2.77 -2.15 1.84
CA LEU A 55 -3.80 -1.57 2.69
C LEU A 55 -3.13 -1.04 3.95
N LEU A 56 -3.33 0.22 4.24
CA LEU A 56 -2.76 0.88 5.42
C LEU A 56 -3.85 1.63 6.16
N CYS A 57 -3.78 1.62 7.50
CA CYS A 57 -4.62 2.49 8.30
C CYS A 57 -4.15 3.94 8.15
N LEU A 58 -4.98 4.88 8.61
CA LEU A 58 -4.66 6.31 8.45
C LEU A 58 -3.29 6.67 9.05
N GLU A 59 -3.00 6.15 10.24
CA GLU A 59 -1.75 6.43 10.92
C GLU A 59 -0.53 5.88 10.18
N CYS A 60 -0.60 4.62 9.75
CA CYS A 60 0.51 4.01 9.01
C CYS A 60 0.68 4.63 7.64
N HIS A 61 -0.42 5.01 6.99
CA HIS A 61 -0.36 5.67 5.69
C HIS A 61 0.37 7.01 5.81
N ALA A 62 0.05 7.81 6.83
CA ALA A 62 0.76 9.05 7.10
C ALA A 62 2.23 8.80 7.43
N TYR A 63 2.50 7.74 8.20
CA TYR A 63 3.85 7.38 8.59
C TYR A 63 4.72 7.05 7.38
N VAL A 64 4.24 6.19 6.47
CA VAL A 64 5.05 5.81 5.29
C VAL A 64 5.22 6.98 4.32
N HIS A 65 4.24 7.89 4.24
CA HIS A 65 4.36 9.07 3.38
C HIS A 65 5.52 9.97 3.79
N GLN A 66 5.87 10.01 5.05
CA GLN A 66 7.02 10.79 5.53
C GLN A 66 8.33 10.32 4.91
N PHE A 67 8.40 9.05 4.51
CA PHE A 67 9.64 8.43 4.06
C PHE A 67 9.65 8.13 2.56
N TYR A 68 8.72 8.70 1.79
CA TYR A 68 8.61 8.45 0.34
C TYR A 68 9.94 8.59 -0.41
N TYR A 69 10.72 9.60 -0.05
CA TYR A 69 11.97 9.90 -0.74
C TYR A 69 13.21 9.47 0.04
N TRP A 70 13.03 8.69 1.09
CA TRP A 70 14.13 8.20 1.90
C TRP A 70 14.54 6.82 1.38
N GLY A 71 15.57 6.80 0.54
CA GLY A 71 15.96 5.61 -0.21
C GLY A 71 16.46 4.43 0.63
N ASP A 72 16.71 4.62 1.92
CA ASP A 72 17.12 3.56 2.85
C ASP A 72 15.98 3.09 3.75
N ILE A 73 15.02 3.96 4.06
CA ILE A 73 13.92 3.63 4.98
C ILE A 73 12.69 3.15 4.24
N TYR A 74 12.28 3.86 3.19
CA TYR A 74 11.04 3.54 2.47
C TYR A 74 11.04 2.11 1.90
N PRO A 75 12.10 1.64 1.22
CA PRO A 75 12.12 0.26 0.71
C PRO A 75 11.97 -0.79 1.80
N LYS A 76 12.53 -0.56 2.97
CA LYS A 76 12.40 -1.51 4.10
C LYS A 76 10.97 -1.57 4.63
N LEU A 77 10.29 -0.43 4.70
CA LEU A 77 8.88 -0.37 5.08
C LEU A 77 8.02 -1.12 4.07
N MET A 78 8.28 -0.92 2.78
CA MET A 78 7.53 -1.59 1.72
C MET A 78 7.77 -3.09 1.73
N GLU A 79 8.99 -3.52 2.03
CA GLU A 79 9.32 -4.93 2.16
C GLU A 79 8.48 -5.61 3.25
N ARG A 80 8.31 -4.97 4.41
CA ARG A 80 7.48 -5.48 5.48
C ARG A 80 6.02 -5.59 5.06
N ILE A 81 5.52 -4.58 4.35
CA ILE A 81 4.14 -4.58 3.84
C ILE A 81 3.94 -5.74 2.85
N ILE A 82 4.89 -5.94 1.94
CA ILE A 82 4.82 -7.02 0.95
C ILE A 82 4.80 -8.38 1.63
N GLN A 83 5.61 -8.57 2.68
CA GLN A 83 5.65 -9.82 3.44
C GLN A 83 4.31 -10.13 4.12
N ASN A 84 3.55 -9.09 4.47
CA ASN A 84 2.26 -9.25 5.14
C ASN A 84 1.10 -9.35 4.16
N ARG A 85 1.36 -9.18 2.86
CA ARG A 85 0.32 -9.27 1.84
C ARG A 85 0.16 -10.72 1.38
N LYS A 86 -1.09 -11.16 1.28
CA LYS A 86 -1.38 -12.50 0.78
C LYS A 86 -1.18 -12.57 -0.73
N PRO A 87 -0.82 -13.74 -1.28
CA PRO A 87 -0.67 -13.90 -2.73
C PRO A 87 -1.96 -13.56 -3.48
N SER A 88 -1.82 -13.06 -4.71
CA SER A 88 -2.95 -12.70 -5.55
C SER A 88 -3.67 -13.94 -6.12
N SER A 89 -3.01 -15.05 -6.16
CA SER A 89 -3.56 -16.32 -6.70
C SER A 89 -3.97 -17.29 -5.61
#